data_e44ea7f99fda7843c18b80b4eb520f89
#
_entry.id   e44ea7f99fda7843c18b80b4eb520f89
#
_cell.length_a   1.000
_cell.length_b   1.000
_cell.length_c   1.000
_cell.angle_alpha   90.00
_cell.angle_beta   90.00
_cell.angle_gamma   90.00
#
_symmetry.space_group_name_H-M   'P 1'
#
loop_
_entity.id
_entity.type
_entity.pdbx_description
1 polymer ?
#
loop_
_entity_poly.entity_id
_entity_poly.type
_entity_poly.pdbx_seq_one_letter_code
_entity_poly.pdbx_strand_id
1 'polypeptide(L)'
;HDALVIEDDYEFETNYLGSPTPALKSLNGSERVLYVGSLSKSLMPGLRMGFMVGPRDLIAEARALRRLMLRHPPGNNQRVVALFLALGHHDALVARLHRTYSSRWKTMGKALEQHFPGWYSAPTFGGTSFWLEGPETLDTRRLTTEALEDGIVIEPGEVYFAEPERGHHHIRLGFSSIPEERIEPGIERLAAIAKKVIAAGA
;
A
#
# COMPACT_ATOMS: atom_id res chain seq x y z
N HIS A 1 7.78 17.44 24.64
CA HIS A 1 6.76 16.55 25.20
C HIS A 1 7.38 15.17 25.49
N ASP A 2 6.94 14.56 26.58
CA ASP A 2 7.38 13.22 26.99
C ASP A 2 6.48 12.16 26.32
N ALA A 3 6.67 11.98 25.01
CA ALA A 3 5.87 11.08 24.20
C ALA A 3 6.69 9.92 23.65
N LEU A 4 6.09 8.74 23.54
CA LEU A 4 6.58 7.64 22.72
C LEU A 4 5.97 7.75 21.32
N VAL A 5 6.77 7.47 20.30
CA VAL A 5 6.35 7.46 18.90
C VAL A 5 6.38 6.03 18.41
N ILE A 6 5.30 5.58 17.81
CA ILE A 6 5.27 4.31 17.07
C ILE A 6 5.37 4.68 15.59
N GLU A 7 6.47 4.29 14.96
CA GLU A 7 6.70 4.45 13.54
C GLU A 7 6.30 3.15 12.84
N ASP A 8 5.13 3.14 12.22
CA ASP A 8 4.64 2.00 11.44
C ASP A 8 5.08 2.18 9.97
N ASP A 9 6.14 1.49 9.61
CA ASP A 9 6.79 1.60 8.31
C ASP A 9 6.68 0.27 7.54
N TYR A 10 5.46 -0.12 7.25
CA TYR A 10 5.13 -1.41 6.66
C TYR A 10 5.33 -1.48 5.13
N GLU A 11 5.54 -0.34 4.47
CA GLU A 11 5.71 -0.23 3.00
C GLU A 11 6.97 0.59 2.60
N PHE A 12 8.01 0.66 3.44
CA PHE A 12 9.19 1.49 3.16
C PHE A 12 9.86 1.15 1.80
N GLU A 13 9.78 -0.11 1.36
CA GLU A 13 10.34 -0.55 0.08
C GLU A 13 9.55 -0.03 -1.13
N THR A 14 8.39 0.58 -0.95
CA THR A 14 7.59 1.10 -2.07
C THR A 14 7.88 2.56 -2.42
N ASN A 15 8.84 3.19 -1.76
CA ASN A 15 9.37 4.50 -2.14
C ASN A 15 10.39 4.34 -3.28
N TYR A 16 9.96 4.53 -4.52
CA TYR A 16 10.78 4.35 -5.74
C TYR A 16 10.80 5.59 -6.64
N LEU A 17 10.18 6.70 -6.25
CA LEU A 17 10.17 7.96 -7.01
C LEU A 17 11.26 8.94 -6.58
N GLY A 18 11.85 8.73 -5.41
CA GLY A 18 12.88 9.60 -4.85
C GLY A 18 13.90 8.85 -4.02
N SER A 19 14.79 9.61 -3.37
CA SER A 19 15.68 9.03 -2.37
C SER A 19 14.88 8.52 -1.17
N PRO A 20 15.25 7.37 -0.59
CA PRO A 20 14.59 6.88 0.61
C PRO A 20 14.63 7.91 1.74
N THR A 21 13.49 8.18 2.35
CA THR A 21 13.43 9.01 3.55
C THR A 21 13.96 8.21 4.74
N PRO A 22 14.90 8.74 5.52
CA PRO A 22 15.38 8.04 6.71
C PRO A 22 14.23 7.79 7.69
N ALA A 23 14.17 6.59 8.26
CA ALA A 23 13.24 6.27 9.33
C ALA A 23 13.49 7.18 10.54
N LEU A 24 12.44 7.60 11.24
CA LEU A 24 12.58 8.39 12.49
C LEU A 24 13.47 7.67 13.48
N LYS A 25 13.37 6.33 13.55
CA LYS A 25 14.21 5.47 14.39
C LYS A 25 15.70 5.59 14.07
N SER A 26 16.08 5.96 12.86
CA SER A 26 17.48 6.12 12.44
C SER A 26 18.07 7.48 12.82
N LEU A 27 17.26 8.44 13.27
CA LEU A 27 17.70 9.78 13.63
C LEU A 27 18.28 9.81 15.05
N ASN A 28 19.14 10.79 15.31
CA ASN A 28 19.66 11.04 16.65
C ASN A 28 18.53 11.36 17.64
N GLY A 29 18.62 10.80 18.87
CA GLY A 29 17.56 10.97 19.88
C GLY A 29 16.34 10.07 19.69
N SER A 30 16.44 9.06 18.86
CA SER A 30 15.36 8.12 18.54
C SER A 30 15.02 7.10 19.63
N GLU A 31 15.54 7.27 20.84
CA GLU A 31 15.30 6.34 21.97
C GLU A 31 13.82 6.17 22.32
N ARG A 32 13.00 7.18 22.01
CA ARG A 32 11.55 7.15 22.20
C ARG A 32 10.76 6.70 20.98
N VAL A 33 11.44 6.24 19.92
CA VAL A 33 10.80 5.72 18.72
C VAL A 33 10.80 4.20 18.75
N LEU A 34 9.62 3.62 18.63
CA LEU A 34 9.40 2.21 18.38
C LEU A 34 9.12 2.02 16.90
N TYR A 35 10.08 1.44 16.18
CA TYR A 35 9.92 1.14 14.74
C TYR A 35 9.26 -0.23 14.56
N VAL A 36 8.26 -0.30 13.71
CA VAL A 36 7.55 -1.51 13.32
C VAL A 36 7.64 -1.68 11.81
N GLY A 37 8.25 -2.78 11.38
CA GLY A 37 8.38 -3.12 9.97
C GLY A 37 7.68 -4.43 9.63
N SER A 38 7.25 -4.56 8.38
CA SER A 38 6.58 -5.75 7.87
C SER A 38 7.36 -6.36 6.70
N LEU A 39 7.45 -7.69 6.67
CA LEU A 39 8.00 -8.45 5.53
C LEU A 39 6.90 -9.02 4.63
N SER A 40 5.64 -8.82 5.01
CA SER A 40 4.50 -9.35 4.25
C SER A 40 4.27 -8.66 2.91
N LYS A 41 4.68 -7.40 2.78
CA LYS A 41 4.50 -6.61 1.55
C LYS A 41 5.64 -6.82 0.56
N SER A 42 6.87 -6.92 1.06
CA SER A 42 8.06 -7.10 0.21
C SER A 42 8.29 -8.57 -0.18
N LEU A 43 8.09 -9.54 0.73
CA LEU A 43 8.32 -10.95 0.46
C LEU A 43 7.05 -11.67 -0.02
N MET A 44 6.17 -11.98 0.90
CA MET A 44 4.85 -12.54 0.59
C MET A 44 3.88 -12.39 1.78
N PRO A 45 2.60 -12.12 1.53
CA PRO A 45 1.59 -11.92 2.58
C PRO A 45 1.42 -13.13 3.51
N GLY A 46 1.57 -14.34 2.98
CA GLY A 46 1.41 -15.60 3.72
C GLY A 46 2.48 -15.87 4.78
N LEU A 47 3.61 -15.16 4.76
CA LEU A 47 4.64 -15.29 5.80
C LEU A 47 4.17 -14.82 7.17
N ARG A 48 3.31 -13.80 7.22
CA ARG A 48 2.81 -13.18 8.45
C ARG A 48 3.93 -12.84 9.44
N MET A 49 4.98 -12.22 8.92
CA MET A 49 6.15 -11.81 9.68
C MET A 49 6.39 -10.31 9.61
N GLY A 50 6.76 -9.76 10.75
CA GLY A 50 7.25 -8.40 10.91
C GLY A 50 8.33 -8.37 11.98
N PHE A 51 8.87 -7.21 12.22
CA PHE A 51 9.88 -6.98 13.23
C PHE A 51 9.63 -5.65 13.93
N MET A 52 10.23 -5.54 15.14
CA MET A 52 10.10 -4.37 15.98
C MET A 52 11.48 -3.97 16.49
N VAL A 53 11.83 -2.70 16.40
CA VAL A 53 13.10 -2.13 16.88
C VAL A 53 12.79 -0.99 17.83
N GLY A 54 13.30 -1.07 19.06
CA GLY A 54 12.99 -0.08 20.08
C GLY A 54 13.91 -0.16 21.29
N PRO A 55 13.61 0.60 22.36
CA PRO A 55 14.33 0.53 23.62
C PRO A 55 14.37 -0.90 24.16
N ARG A 56 15.53 -1.25 24.72
CA ARG A 56 15.81 -2.64 25.17
C ARG A 56 14.75 -3.17 26.14
N ASP A 57 14.35 -2.35 27.10
CA ASP A 57 13.40 -2.75 28.15
C ASP A 57 12.01 -2.97 27.55
N LEU A 58 11.56 -2.07 26.65
CA LEU A 58 10.30 -2.23 25.95
C LEU A 58 10.27 -3.50 25.08
N ILE A 59 11.36 -3.80 24.38
CA ILE A 59 11.46 -5.03 23.58
C ILE A 59 11.49 -6.29 24.48
N ALA A 60 12.08 -6.22 25.67
CA ALA A 60 12.05 -7.33 26.62
C ALA A 60 10.62 -7.63 27.10
N GLU A 61 9.87 -6.60 27.48
CA GLU A 61 8.46 -6.72 27.86
C GLU A 61 7.59 -7.22 26.69
N ALA A 62 7.78 -6.67 25.49
CA ALA A 62 7.05 -7.14 24.29
C ALA A 62 7.31 -8.63 24.01
N ARG A 63 8.55 -9.12 24.22
CA ARG A 63 8.88 -10.55 24.11
C ARG A 63 8.18 -11.39 25.17
N ALA A 64 8.10 -10.91 26.41
CA ALA A 64 7.38 -11.60 27.48
C ALA A 64 5.88 -11.72 27.16
N LEU A 65 5.24 -10.63 26.76
CA LEU A 65 3.84 -10.61 26.35
C LEU A 65 3.57 -11.52 25.15
N ARG A 66 4.43 -11.47 24.13
CA ARG A 66 4.31 -12.35 22.97
C ARG A 66 4.35 -13.83 23.35
N ARG A 67 5.21 -14.20 24.31
CA ARG A 67 5.29 -15.58 24.81
C ARG A 67 3.96 -16.05 25.42
N LEU A 68 3.26 -15.16 26.08
CA LEU A 68 1.94 -15.46 26.65
C LEU A 68 0.86 -15.60 25.56
N MET A 69 0.93 -14.79 24.50
CA MET A 69 -0.05 -14.77 23.43
C MET A 69 0.12 -15.90 22.42
N LEU A 70 1.35 -16.16 21.98
CA LEU A 70 1.66 -17.03 20.84
C LEU A 70 2.65 -18.16 21.17
N ARG A 71 3.19 -18.21 22.35
CA ARG A 71 4.32 -19.07 22.76
C ARG A 71 5.56 -18.85 21.89
N HIS A 72 5.51 -19.31 20.62
CA HIS A 72 6.60 -19.20 19.65
C HIS A 72 6.04 -18.78 18.30
N PRO A 73 6.70 -17.83 17.61
CA PRO A 73 6.40 -17.58 16.21
C PRO A 73 6.84 -18.79 15.36
N PRO A 74 6.29 -18.98 14.14
CA PRO A 74 6.62 -20.10 13.26
C PRO A 74 8.13 -20.16 12.95
N GLY A 75 8.85 -21.14 13.51
CA GLY A 75 10.30 -21.21 13.40
C GLY A 75 10.78 -21.47 11.96
N ASN A 76 10.04 -22.25 11.18
CA ASN A 76 10.35 -22.49 9.77
C ASN A 76 10.29 -21.19 8.94
N ASN A 77 9.26 -20.37 9.12
CA ASN A 77 9.13 -19.09 8.42
C ASN A 77 10.29 -18.16 8.79
N GLN A 78 10.66 -18.10 10.07
CA GLN A 78 11.82 -17.29 10.51
C GLN A 78 13.11 -17.78 9.87
N ARG A 79 13.34 -19.12 9.81
CA ARG A 79 14.54 -19.69 9.20
C ARG A 79 14.61 -19.40 7.70
N VAL A 80 13.50 -19.54 6.98
CA VAL A 80 13.42 -19.21 5.54
C VAL A 80 13.76 -17.75 5.31
N VAL A 81 13.15 -16.84 6.07
CA VAL A 81 13.43 -15.39 5.95
C VAL A 81 14.87 -15.08 6.31
N ALA A 82 15.41 -15.65 7.37
CA ALA A 82 16.81 -15.44 7.75
C ALA A 82 17.79 -15.86 6.63
N LEU A 83 17.54 -16.99 5.98
CA LEU A 83 18.34 -17.45 4.84
C LEU A 83 18.17 -16.52 3.64
N PHE A 84 16.94 -16.09 3.35
CA PHE A 84 16.63 -15.19 2.24
C PHE A 84 17.37 -13.85 2.38
N LEU A 85 17.41 -13.29 3.59
CA LEU A 85 18.16 -12.08 3.91
C LEU A 85 19.68 -12.34 3.83
N ALA A 86 20.17 -13.40 4.48
CA ALA A 86 21.60 -13.69 4.53
C ALA A 86 22.24 -13.96 3.17
N LEU A 87 21.46 -14.50 2.23
CA LEU A 87 21.91 -14.79 0.85
C LEU A 87 21.74 -13.59 -0.11
N GLY A 88 21.30 -12.41 0.38
CA GLY A 88 21.12 -11.20 -0.43
C GLY A 88 19.92 -11.25 -1.40
N HIS A 89 19.03 -12.23 -1.27
CA HIS A 89 17.85 -12.34 -2.13
C HIS A 89 16.84 -11.22 -1.89
N HIS A 90 16.79 -10.67 -0.68
CA HIS A 90 15.90 -9.56 -0.33
C HIS A 90 16.24 -8.31 -1.15
N ASP A 91 17.51 -7.91 -1.20
CA ASP A 91 17.94 -6.71 -1.92
C ASP A 91 17.67 -6.84 -3.42
N ALA A 92 17.92 -8.02 -3.99
CA ALA A 92 17.61 -8.31 -5.38
C ALA A 92 16.10 -8.24 -5.67
N LEU A 93 15.26 -8.72 -4.73
CA LEU A 93 13.81 -8.63 -4.83
C LEU A 93 13.35 -7.18 -4.78
N VAL A 94 13.80 -6.40 -3.78
CA VAL A 94 13.44 -4.98 -3.64
C VAL A 94 13.83 -4.19 -4.89
N ALA A 95 15.04 -4.37 -5.40
CA ALA A 95 15.47 -3.71 -6.63
C ALA A 95 14.59 -4.06 -7.85
N ARG A 96 14.09 -5.31 -7.92
CA ARG A 96 13.15 -5.73 -8.97
C ARG A 96 11.78 -5.08 -8.76
N LEU A 97 11.27 -5.06 -7.53
CA LEU A 97 9.98 -4.43 -7.20
C LEU A 97 9.99 -2.94 -7.54
N HIS A 98 11.05 -2.22 -7.18
CA HIS A 98 11.21 -0.80 -7.51
C HIS A 98 11.09 -0.56 -9.02
N ARG A 99 11.79 -1.34 -9.85
CA ARG A 99 11.70 -1.20 -11.31
C ARG A 99 10.29 -1.45 -11.82
N THR A 100 9.68 -2.55 -11.36
CA THR A 100 8.34 -2.96 -11.79
C THR A 100 7.28 -1.94 -11.37
N TYR A 101 7.31 -1.49 -10.11
CA TYR A 101 6.32 -0.54 -9.60
C TYR A 101 6.51 0.85 -10.21
N SER A 102 7.75 1.30 -10.40
CA SER A 102 8.03 2.57 -11.10
C SER A 102 7.48 2.58 -12.52
N SER A 103 7.61 1.47 -13.26
CA SER A 103 7.04 1.34 -14.62
C SER A 103 5.52 1.40 -14.59
N ARG A 104 4.90 0.55 -13.76
CA ARG A 104 3.43 0.50 -13.62
C ARG A 104 2.83 1.82 -13.12
N TRP A 105 3.51 2.48 -12.19
CA TRP A 105 3.11 3.80 -11.70
C TRP A 105 3.05 4.82 -12.83
N LYS A 106 4.08 4.87 -13.67
CA LYS A 106 4.13 5.76 -14.83
C LYS A 106 3.02 5.46 -15.84
N THR A 107 2.80 4.19 -16.13
CA THR A 107 1.74 3.74 -17.05
C THR A 107 0.35 4.08 -16.49
N MET A 108 0.12 3.81 -15.19
CA MET A 108 -1.13 4.17 -14.51
C MET A 108 -1.36 5.68 -14.51
N GLY A 109 -0.36 6.47 -14.15
CA GLY A 109 -0.46 7.94 -14.12
C GLY A 109 -0.83 8.52 -15.49
N LYS A 110 -0.20 8.04 -16.58
CA LYS A 110 -0.55 8.46 -17.95
C LYS A 110 -1.97 8.09 -18.32
N ALA A 111 -2.40 6.87 -18.01
CA ALA A 111 -3.76 6.42 -18.30
C ALA A 111 -4.79 7.23 -17.49
N LEU A 112 -4.51 7.55 -16.23
CA LEU A 112 -5.38 8.38 -15.41
C LEU A 112 -5.45 9.83 -15.91
N GLU A 113 -4.34 10.41 -16.34
CA GLU A 113 -4.31 11.75 -16.91
C GLU A 113 -5.18 11.85 -18.18
N GLN A 114 -5.16 10.79 -19.00
CA GLN A 114 -5.92 10.71 -20.25
C GLN A 114 -7.41 10.47 -20.03
N HIS A 115 -7.78 9.57 -19.13
CA HIS A 115 -9.14 9.05 -18.99
C HIS A 115 -9.91 9.63 -17.80
N PHE A 116 -9.21 10.12 -16.76
CA PHE A 116 -9.75 10.71 -15.52
C PHE A 116 -9.07 12.05 -15.21
N PRO A 117 -9.07 13.03 -16.14
CA PRO A 117 -8.38 14.29 -15.93
C PRO A 117 -8.94 15.03 -14.70
N GLY A 118 -8.05 15.41 -13.79
CA GLY A 118 -8.40 16.15 -12.58
C GLY A 118 -8.96 15.33 -11.41
N TRP A 119 -9.07 13.99 -11.55
CA TRP A 119 -9.60 13.14 -10.48
C TRP A 119 -8.55 12.71 -9.46
N TYR A 120 -7.29 12.95 -9.71
CA TYR A 120 -6.24 12.51 -8.80
C TYR A 120 -5.11 13.53 -8.64
N SER A 121 -4.43 13.44 -7.51
CA SER A 121 -3.13 14.08 -7.30
C SER A 121 -2.06 13.00 -7.32
N ALA A 122 -0.99 13.21 -8.10
CA ALA A 122 0.09 12.24 -8.20
C ALA A 122 0.79 12.08 -6.84
N PRO A 123 0.97 10.85 -6.35
CA PRO A 123 1.76 10.63 -5.14
C PRO A 123 3.20 11.05 -5.36
N THR A 124 3.83 11.62 -4.34
CA THR A 124 5.18 12.22 -4.43
C THR A 124 6.32 11.22 -4.18
N PHE A 125 6.02 10.03 -3.66
CA PHE A 125 7.03 9.04 -3.23
C PHE A 125 6.85 7.64 -3.82
N GLY A 126 5.73 7.35 -4.50
CA GLY A 126 5.44 6.03 -5.07
C GLY A 126 4.21 5.39 -4.44
N GLY A 127 4.38 4.26 -3.76
CA GLY A 127 3.28 3.47 -3.19
C GLY A 127 2.76 2.42 -4.16
N THR A 128 1.61 1.82 -3.85
CA THR A 128 1.04 0.68 -4.57
C THR A 128 -0.33 0.97 -5.18
N SER A 129 -0.84 2.20 -4.99
CA SER A 129 -2.17 2.62 -5.43
C SER A 129 -2.25 4.11 -5.71
N PHE A 130 -3.27 4.50 -6.49
CA PHE A 130 -3.70 5.88 -6.67
C PHE A 130 -5.03 6.10 -5.93
N TRP A 131 -5.21 7.30 -5.42
CA TRP A 131 -6.46 7.78 -4.84
C TRP A 131 -7.10 8.77 -5.80
N LEU A 132 -8.35 8.49 -6.16
CA LEU A 132 -9.13 9.31 -7.09
C LEU A 132 -10.33 9.90 -6.37
N GLU A 133 -10.63 11.15 -6.70
CA GLU A 133 -11.84 11.87 -6.30
C GLU A 133 -12.62 12.25 -7.56
N GLY A 134 -13.76 11.62 -7.75
CA GLY A 134 -14.69 11.90 -8.86
C GLY A 134 -15.63 13.05 -8.54
N PRO A 135 -16.53 13.40 -9.46
CA PRO A 135 -17.59 14.36 -9.17
C PRO A 135 -18.54 13.83 -8.09
N GLU A 136 -19.16 14.70 -7.31
CA GLU A 136 -20.09 14.35 -6.23
C GLU A 136 -21.29 13.50 -6.71
N THR A 137 -21.62 13.54 -7.98
CA THR A 137 -22.66 12.72 -8.60
C THR A 137 -22.23 11.27 -8.86
N LEU A 138 -20.97 10.93 -8.62
CA LEU A 138 -20.46 9.57 -8.80
C LEU A 138 -20.90 8.69 -7.63
N ASP A 139 -21.59 7.60 -7.93
CA ASP A 139 -21.84 6.50 -6.99
C ASP A 139 -20.78 5.41 -7.16
N THR A 140 -19.80 5.37 -6.28
CA THR A 140 -18.71 4.40 -6.37
C THR A 140 -19.11 2.97 -5.99
N ARG A 141 -20.18 2.75 -5.25
CA ARG A 141 -20.73 1.40 -5.02
C ARG A 141 -21.27 0.82 -6.32
N ARG A 142 -22.06 1.61 -7.03
CA ARG A 142 -22.58 1.24 -8.34
C ARG A 142 -21.44 1.04 -9.33
N LEU A 143 -20.48 1.97 -9.38
CA LEU A 143 -19.31 1.85 -10.22
C LEU A 143 -18.53 0.56 -9.94
N THR A 144 -18.33 0.20 -8.67
CA THR A 144 -17.64 -1.03 -8.27
C THR A 144 -18.37 -2.27 -8.77
N THR A 145 -19.69 -2.28 -8.68
CA THR A 145 -20.53 -3.40 -9.15
C THR A 145 -20.43 -3.57 -10.66
N GLU A 146 -20.67 -2.48 -11.42
CA GLU A 146 -20.61 -2.51 -12.89
C GLU A 146 -19.18 -2.81 -13.40
N ALA A 147 -18.14 -2.29 -12.73
CA ALA A 147 -16.75 -2.58 -13.07
C ALA A 147 -16.40 -4.07 -12.84
N LEU A 148 -16.89 -4.66 -11.74
CA LEU A 148 -16.68 -6.08 -11.45
C LEU A 148 -17.31 -6.99 -12.50
N GLU A 149 -18.51 -6.67 -12.99
CA GLU A 149 -19.17 -7.40 -14.09
C GLU A 149 -18.31 -7.39 -15.37
N ASP A 150 -17.54 -6.32 -15.58
CA ASP A 150 -16.60 -6.16 -16.69
C ASP A 150 -15.18 -6.69 -16.39
N GLY A 151 -15.01 -7.37 -15.25
CA GLY A 151 -13.75 -7.97 -14.81
C GLY A 151 -12.73 -6.97 -14.27
N ILE A 152 -13.15 -5.77 -13.85
CA ILE A 152 -12.32 -4.73 -13.26
C ILE A 152 -12.62 -4.64 -11.75
N VAL A 153 -11.59 -4.88 -10.93
CA VAL A 153 -11.70 -4.79 -9.47
C VAL A 153 -11.17 -3.44 -9.01
N ILE A 154 -12.01 -2.67 -8.32
CA ILE A 154 -11.67 -1.39 -7.70
C ILE A 154 -12.09 -1.40 -6.24
N GLU A 155 -11.53 -0.50 -5.43
CA GLU A 155 -11.93 -0.34 -4.04
C GLU A 155 -12.70 0.98 -3.88
N PRO A 156 -13.98 0.95 -3.43
CA PRO A 156 -14.75 2.17 -3.18
C PRO A 156 -14.17 2.93 -1.99
N GLY A 157 -14.18 4.26 -2.05
CA GLY A 157 -13.56 5.13 -1.05
C GLY A 157 -14.24 5.13 0.31
N GLU A 158 -15.51 4.80 0.38
CA GLU A 158 -16.31 4.82 1.61
C GLU A 158 -15.66 4.09 2.79
N VAL A 159 -14.96 2.98 2.54
CA VAL A 159 -14.30 2.16 3.56
C VAL A 159 -13.13 2.87 4.25
N TYR A 160 -12.67 3.99 3.69
CA TYR A 160 -11.54 4.78 4.20
C TYR A 160 -11.96 6.03 4.97
N PHE A 161 -13.27 6.31 5.07
CA PHE A 161 -13.80 7.46 5.79
C PHE A 161 -14.53 7.03 7.06
N ALA A 162 -14.39 7.82 8.14
CA ALA A 162 -15.16 7.61 9.36
C ALA A 162 -16.66 7.82 9.14
N GLU A 163 -17.00 8.71 8.21
CA GLU A 163 -18.35 8.95 7.72
C GLU A 163 -18.39 8.46 6.26
N PRO A 164 -18.93 7.26 5.98
CA PRO A 164 -18.86 6.62 4.66
C PRO A 164 -19.41 7.49 3.51
N GLU A 165 -20.41 8.31 3.78
CA GLU A 165 -21.04 9.20 2.79
C GLU A 165 -20.03 10.19 2.19
N ARG A 166 -19.00 10.58 2.93
CA ARG A 166 -17.94 11.48 2.44
C ARG A 166 -17.02 10.81 1.43
N GLY A 167 -16.98 9.48 1.42
CA GLY A 167 -16.16 8.67 0.52
C GLY A 167 -16.89 8.17 -0.73
N HIS A 168 -18.19 8.49 -0.91
CA HIS A 168 -19.05 7.91 -1.94
C HIS A 168 -18.59 8.17 -3.39
N HIS A 169 -17.79 9.21 -3.62
CA HIS A 169 -17.25 9.59 -4.92
C HIS A 169 -15.73 9.37 -5.03
N HIS A 170 -15.14 8.65 -4.06
CA HIS A 170 -13.71 8.34 -4.06
C HIS A 170 -13.44 6.89 -4.43
N ILE A 171 -12.29 6.63 -5.07
CA ILE A 171 -11.86 5.29 -5.48
C ILE A 171 -10.38 5.10 -5.15
N ARG A 172 -10.03 3.91 -4.67
CA ARG A 172 -8.63 3.48 -4.59
C ARG A 172 -8.33 2.49 -5.71
N LEU A 173 -7.32 2.78 -6.53
CA LEU A 173 -6.85 1.92 -7.61
C LEU A 173 -5.47 1.35 -7.30
N GLY A 174 -5.41 0.06 -6.99
CA GLY A 174 -4.16 -0.66 -6.81
C GLY A 174 -3.55 -1.10 -8.14
N PHE A 175 -2.21 -0.99 -8.30
CA PHE A 175 -1.51 -1.41 -9.52
C PHE A 175 -0.39 -2.43 -9.28
N SER A 176 -0.12 -2.79 -8.04
CA SER A 176 1.03 -3.65 -7.68
C SER A 176 0.97 -5.06 -8.25
N SER A 177 -0.23 -5.61 -8.46
CA SER A 177 -0.45 -6.98 -8.94
C SER A 177 -0.89 -7.08 -10.40
N ILE A 178 -1.13 -5.94 -11.08
CA ILE A 178 -1.65 -5.92 -12.45
C ILE A 178 -0.48 -5.98 -13.45
N PRO A 179 -0.52 -6.86 -14.49
CA PRO A 179 0.40 -6.78 -15.61
C PRO A 179 0.35 -5.40 -16.27
N GLU A 180 1.51 -4.83 -16.59
CA GLU A 180 1.60 -3.44 -17.08
C GLU A 180 0.76 -3.19 -18.34
N GLU A 181 0.74 -4.15 -19.25
CA GLU A 181 -0.02 -4.11 -20.50
C GLU A 181 -1.55 -4.11 -20.31
N ARG A 182 -2.03 -4.43 -19.12
CA ARG A 182 -3.47 -4.40 -18.77
C ARG A 182 -3.91 -3.11 -18.12
N ILE A 183 -2.98 -2.24 -17.72
CA ILE A 183 -3.32 -1.02 -16.96
C ILE A 183 -4.12 -0.05 -17.83
N GLU A 184 -3.56 0.37 -18.96
CA GLU A 184 -4.22 1.36 -19.83
C GLU A 184 -5.59 0.90 -20.35
N PRO A 185 -5.74 -0.33 -20.92
CA PRO A 185 -7.05 -0.81 -21.35
C PRO A 185 -8.06 -0.93 -20.20
N GLY A 186 -7.59 -1.29 -18.99
CA GLY A 186 -8.44 -1.37 -17.81
C GLY A 186 -8.96 -0.01 -17.37
N ILE A 187 -8.10 1.01 -17.39
CA ILE A 187 -8.46 2.39 -17.02
C ILE A 187 -9.41 3.01 -18.08
N GLU A 188 -9.17 2.78 -19.36
CA GLU A 188 -10.08 3.21 -20.43
C GLU A 188 -11.49 2.65 -20.23
N ARG A 189 -11.61 1.34 -20.01
CA ARG A 189 -12.89 0.67 -19.75
C ARG A 189 -13.56 1.18 -18.48
N LEU A 190 -12.80 1.35 -17.39
CA LEU A 190 -13.31 1.91 -16.13
C LEU A 190 -13.88 3.32 -16.36
N ALA A 191 -13.22 4.15 -17.13
CA ALA A 191 -13.70 5.51 -17.45
C ALA A 191 -14.99 5.48 -18.25
N ALA A 192 -15.15 4.53 -19.18
CA ALA A 192 -16.40 4.37 -19.92
C ALA A 192 -17.57 3.98 -19.01
N ILE A 193 -17.33 3.09 -18.02
CA ILE A 193 -18.33 2.70 -17.02
C ILE A 193 -18.64 3.89 -16.10
N ALA A 194 -17.63 4.60 -15.60
CA ALA A 194 -17.83 5.77 -14.74
C ALA A 194 -18.70 6.85 -15.39
N LYS A 195 -18.50 7.13 -16.69
CA LYS A 195 -19.34 8.06 -17.45
C LYS A 195 -20.80 7.63 -17.49
N LYS A 196 -21.08 6.33 -17.64
CA LYS A 196 -22.45 5.79 -17.62
C LYS A 196 -23.09 5.93 -16.26
N VAL A 197 -22.34 5.60 -15.18
CA VAL A 197 -22.83 5.72 -13.81
C VAL A 197 -23.17 7.16 -13.46
N ILE A 198 -22.30 8.11 -13.80
CA ILE A 198 -22.53 9.56 -13.59
C ILE A 198 -23.76 10.03 -14.36
N ALA A 199 -23.88 9.67 -15.63
CA ALA A 199 -25.03 10.07 -16.46
C ALA A 199 -26.37 9.50 -15.97
N ALA A 200 -26.36 8.37 -15.28
CA ALA A 200 -27.56 7.74 -14.73
C ALA A 200 -27.92 8.25 -13.32
N GLY A 201 -27.01 8.96 -12.64
CA GLY A 201 -27.23 9.58 -11.33
C GLY A 201 -27.56 11.08 -11.39
N ALA A 202 -27.45 11.69 -12.57
CA ALA A 202 -27.83 13.08 -12.85
C ALA A 202 -29.29 13.14 -13.30
#